data_1248fead80dcdd3fdaf49d4c8794dfbd
#
_entry.id   1248fead80dcdd3fdaf49d4c8794dfbd
#
_cell.length_a   1.000
_cell.length_b   1.000
_cell.length_c   1.000
_cell.angle_alpha   90.00
_cell.angle_beta   90.00
_cell.angle_gamma   90.00
#
_symmetry.space_group_name_H-M   'P 1'
#
loop_
_entity.id
_entity.type
_entity.pdbx_description
1 polymer ?
#
loop_
_entity_poly.entity_id
_entity_poly.type
_entity_poly.pdbx_seq_one_letter_code
_entity_poly.pdbx_strand_id
1 'polypeptide(L)' 'MIQALVYSNGSQECERAKMVLESCGQEVREFLLGADFSDRQFRAEFGSEAEYPQVA' A
#
# COMPACT_ATOMS: atom_id res chain seq x y z
N MET A 1 15.48 10.84 4.86
CA MET A 1 14.92 9.49 4.95
C MET A 1 13.54 9.47 4.31
N ILE A 2 13.34 8.64 3.32
CA ILE A 2 12.08 8.59 2.59
C ILE A 2 11.27 7.39 3.10
N GLN A 3 10.06 7.66 3.54
CA GLN A 3 9.15 6.62 3.98
C GLN A 3 8.10 6.37 2.91
N ALA A 4 7.95 5.11 2.51
CA ALA A 4 6.93 4.71 1.55
C ALA A 4 5.73 4.14 2.28
N LEU A 5 4.54 4.59 1.91
CA LEU A 5 3.29 4.08 2.46
C LEU A 5 2.66 3.15 1.43
N VAL A 6 2.40 1.91 1.82
CA VAL A 6 1.82 0.92 0.93
C VAL A 6 0.44 0.53 1.42
N TYR A 7 -0.56 0.77 0.60
CA TYR A 7 -1.94 0.35 0.88
C TYR A 7 -2.16 -1.01 0.24
N SER A 8 -2.41 -2.01 1.05
CA SER A 8 -2.38 -3.41 0.64
C SER A 8 -3.71 -4.10 0.95
N ASN A 9 -4.07 -5.06 0.09
CA ASN A 9 -5.22 -5.93 0.33
C ASN A 9 -4.82 -7.35 0.72
N GLY A 10 -3.54 -7.53 1.04
CA GLY A 10 -3.02 -8.84 1.43
C GLY A 10 -2.64 -9.76 0.28
N SER A 11 -2.64 -9.25 -0.96
CA SER A 11 -2.28 -10.07 -2.11
C SER A 11 -0.77 -10.25 -2.24
N GLN A 12 -0.36 -11.22 -3.06
CA GLN A 12 1.06 -11.45 -3.34
C GLN A 12 1.71 -10.27 -4.04
N GLU A 13 0.97 -9.56 -4.85
CA GLU A 13 1.47 -8.38 -5.54
C GLU A 13 1.84 -7.27 -4.56
N CYS A 14 1.06 -7.14 -3.50
CA CYS A 14 1.36 -6.16 -2.45
C CYS A 14 2.63 -6.55 -1.70
N GLU A 15 2.82 -7.82 -1.44
CA GLU A 15 4.05 -8.29 -0.80
C GLU A 15 5.28 -8.05 -1.67
N ARG A 16 5.15 -8.26 -2.97
CA ARG A 16 6.23 -8.00 -3.91
C ARG A 16 6.61 -6.53 -3.91
N ALA A 17 5.61 -5.66 -3.95
CA ALA A 17 5.85 -4.22 -3.94
C ALA A 17 6.60 -3.81 -2.68
N LYS A 18 6.19 -4.36 -1.55
CA LYS A 18 6.85 -4.09 -0.27
C LYS A 18 8.30 -4.55 -0.28
N MET A 19 8.55 -5.75 -0.79
CA MET A 19 9.92 -6.30 -0.86
C MET A 19 10.81 -5.46 -1.76
N VAL A 20 10.31 -5.01 -2.88
CA VAL A 20 11.07 -4.16 -3.80
C VAL A 20 11.46 -2.84 -3.13
N LEU A 21 10.52 -2.22 -2.45
CA LEU A 21 10.79 -0.97 -1.75
C LEU A 21 11.79 -1.15 -0.63
N GLU A 22 11.70 -2.24 0.12
CA GLU A 22 12.62 -2.53 1.19
C GLU A 22 14.04 -2.79 0.67
N SER A 23 14.14 -3.49 -0.46
CA SER A 23 15.46 -3.75 -1.06
C SER A 23 16.10 -2.49 -1.63
N CYS A 24 15.32 -1.46 -1.88
CA CYS A 24 15.84 -0.14 -2.27
C CYS A 24 16.29 0.69 -1.08
N GLY A 25 16.20 0.15 0.13
CA GLY A 25 16.62 0.86 1.34
C GLY A 25 15.58 1.82 1.88
N GLN A 26 14.36 1.75 1.42
CA GLN A 26 13.29 2.61 1.91
C GLN A 26 12.61 2.00 3.13
N GLU A 27 12.17 2.87 4.03
CA GLU A 27 11.36 2.45 5.15
C GLU A 27 9.92 2.29 4.67
N VAL A 28 9.37 1.09 4.80
CA VAL A 28 8.03 0.78 4.27
C VAL A 28 7.05 0.64 5.40
N ARG A 29 5.91 1.32 5.27
CA ARG A 29 4.80 1.20 6.18
C ARG A 29 3.61 0.63 5.44
N GLU A 30 3.09 -0.49 5.90
CA GLU A 30 1.98 -1.17 5.26
C GLU A 30 0.67 -0.90 6.00
N PHE A 31 -0.35 -0.54 5.25
CA PHE A 31 -1.72 -0.43 5.76
C PHE A 31 -2.56 -1.53 5.13
N LEU A 32 -3.23 -2.32 5.98
CA LEU A 32 -4.03 -3.45 5.52
C LEU A 32 -5.49 -3.08 5.38
N LEU A 33 -6.06 -3.44 4.25
CA LEU A 33 -7.49 -3.27 4.00
C LEU A 33 -8.30 -4.08 5.02
N GLY A 34 -9.25 -3.42 5.63
CA GLY A 34 -10.11 -4.03 6.64
C GLY A 34 -9.57 -3.94 8.06
N ALA A 35 -8.26 -3.69 8.22
CA ALA A 35 -7.64 -3.53 9.53
C ALA A 35 -7.26 -2.07 9.79
N ASP A 36 -6.55 -1.45 8.85
CA ASP A 36 -6.06 -0.08 9.00
C ASP A 36 -6.88 0.93 8.22
N PHE A 37 -7.58 0.49 7.20
CA PHE A 37 -8.46 1.36 6.41
C PHE A 37 -9.55 0.52 5.75
N SER A 38 -10.58 1.18 5.20
CA SER A 38 -11.63 0.51 4.46
C SER A 38 -11.47 0.79 2.97
N ASP A 39 -12.06 -0.07 2.13
CA ASP A 39 -12.06 0.12 0.69
C ASP A 39 -12.71 1.46 0.31
N ARG A 40 -13.73 1.83 1.04
CA ARG A 40 -14.44 3.09 0.83
C ARG A 40 -13.52 4.29 1.06
N GLN A 41 -12.75 4.26 2.14
CA GLN A 41 -11.80 5.32 2.44
C GLN A 41 -10.69 5.37 1.39
N PHE A 42 -10.22 4.22 0.96
CA PHE A 42 -9.17 4.10 -0.04
C PHE A 42 -9.63 4.73 -1.36
N ARG A 43 -10.84 4.40 -1.81
CA ARG A 43 -11.37 4.92 -3.07
C ARG A 43 -11.71 6.41 -3.00
N ALA A 44 -12.09 6.88 -1.83
CA ALA A 44 -12.34 8.31 -1.63
C ALA A 44 -11.05 9.12 -1.73
N GLU A 45 -9.93 8.56 -1.31
CA GLU A 45 -8.65 9.25 -1.31
C GLU A 45 -7.90 9.11 -2.63
N PHE A 46 -7.90 7.93 -3.23
CA PHE A 46 -7.11 7.64 -4.42
C PHE A 46 -7.93 7.55 -5.71
N GLY A 47 -9.25 7.53 -5.60
CA GLY A 47 -10.13 7.44 -6.76
C GLY A 47 -10.78 6.08 -6.88
N SER A 48 -11.93 6.03 -7.56
CA SER A 48 -12.72 4.81 -7.69
C SER A 48 -12.04 3.74 -8.56
N GLU A 49 -11.06 4.13 -9.36
CA GLU A 49 -10.32 3.22 -10.24
C GLU A 49 -8.96 2.82 -9.68
N ALA A 50 -8.64 3.25 -8.45
CA ALA A 50 -7.37 2.91 -7.83
C ALA A 50 -7.28 1.41 -7.57
N GLU A 51 -6.07 0.87 -7.75
CA GLU A 51 -5.81 -0.55 -7.59
C GLU A 51 -4.78 -0.78 -6.51
N TYR A 52 -4.79 -1.99 -5.95
CA TYR A 52 -3.77 -2.41 -5.00
C TYR A 52 -2.64 -3.11 -5.73
N PRO A 53 -1.39 -2.98 -5.28
CA PRO A 53 -0.96 -2.11 -4.20
C PRO A 53 -0.90 -0.64 -4.61
N GLN A 54 -1.18 0.25 -3.67
CA GLN A 54 -1.07 1.69 -3.90
C GLN A 54 0.05 2.22 -3.02
N VAL A 55 1.05 2.85 -3.65
CA VAL A 55 2.19 3.42 -2.96
C VAL A 55 2.05 4.94 -2.93
N ALA A 56 2.12 5.49 -1.75
CA ALA A 56 2.00 6.94 -1.57
C ALA A 56 3.27 7.57 -0.99
#